data_348ce0e344a325c5c280f21b82ca3068
#
_entry.id   348ce0e344a325c5c280f21b82ca3068
#
_cell.length_a   1.000
_cell.length_b   1.000
_cell.length_c   1.000
_cell.angle_alpha   90.00
_cell.angle_beta   90.00
_cell.angle_gamma   90.00
#
_symmetry.space_group_name_H-M   'P 1'
#
loop_
_entity.id
_entity.type
_entity.pdbx_description
1 polymer ?
#
loop_
_entity_poly.entity_id
_entity_poly.type
_entity_poly.pdbx_seq_one_letter_code
_entity_poly.pdbx_strand_id
1 'polypeptide(L)'
;MSIFNSQKEYGILAKLFHWITFVILIAQIPFGFYLVGLEFSDRRIDLENIHILIGITVFYITLFRLIWKFFNSSPTVGNSFFKGQILIAKANHFFLYLSIFTITISGILKKLYMGEKLNFIFFKYGFNKDNFVLADAFYEVHIYANYLLITLVALHILAVIVHHIFFKDKILKKIL
;
A
#
# COMPACT_ATOMS: atom_id res chain seq x y z
N MET A 1 -13.11 21.07 -9.65
CA MET A 1 -11.99 20.11 -9.65
C MET A 1 -12.19 19.07 -10.76
N SER A 2 -11.17 18.79 -11.57
CA SER A 2 -11.26 17.78 -12.64
C SER A 2 -11.15 16.37 -12.09
N ILE A 3 -11.87 15.42 -12.68
CA ILE A 3 -11.71 13.98 -12.39
C ILE A 3 -10.32 13.50 -12.82
N PHE A 4 -9.85 13.97 -13.99
CA PHE A 4 -8.56 13.61 -14.58
C PHE A 4 -7.45 14.54 -14.12
N ASN A 5 -6.22 14.01 -14.15
CA ASN A 5 -5.03 14.79 -13.85
C ASN A 5 -4.81 15.89 -14.91
N SER A 6 -4.21 17.00 -14.48
CA SER A 6 -3.74 18.07 -15.34
C SER A 6 -2.20 18.19 -15.24
N GLN A 7 -1.61 19.04 -16.05
CA GLN A 7 -0.18 19.38 -15.90
C GLN A 7 0.14 20.08 -14.57
N LYS A 8 -0.85 20.71 -13.93
CA LYS A 8 -0.66 21.50 -12.70
C LYS A 8 -0.92 20.71 -11.42
N GLU A 9 -1.94 19.83 -11.41
CA GLU A 9 -2.37 19.09 -10.21
C GLU A 9 -2.99 17.73 -10.56
N TYR A 10 -3.05 16.87 -9.56
CA TYR A 10 -3.74 15.59 -9.66
C TYR A 10 -5.26 15.80 -9.68
N GLY A 11 -5.97 14.95 -10.42
CA GLY A 11 -7.42 14.91 -10.42
C GLY A 11 -7.98 14.32 -9.14
N ILE A 12 -9.29 14.54 -8.90
CA ILE A 12 -9.97 14.14 -7.65
C ILE A 12 -9.85 12.62 -7.37
N LEU A 13 -9.92 11.77 -8.39
CA LEU A 13 -9.78 10.33 -8.20
C LEU A 13 -8.37 9.93 -7.75
N ALA A 14 -7.33 10.53 -8.31
CA ALA A 14 -5.96 10.26 -7.90
C ALA A 14 -5.71 10.72 -6.46
N LYS A 15 -6.25 11.88 -6.06
CA LYS A 15 -6.20 12.40 -4.69
C LYS A 15 -6.94 11.46 -3.73
N LEU A 16 -8.17 11.07 -4.08
CA LEU A 16 -8.99 10.18 -3.26
C LEU A 16 -8.32 8.83 -3.02
N PHE A 17 -7.86 8.16 -4.08
CA PHE A 17 -7.14 6.90 -3.95
C PHE A 17 -5.87 7.03 -3.11
N HIS A 18 -5.15 8.15 -3.23
CA HIS A 18 -3.96 8.39 -2.42
C HIS A 18 -4.30 8.47 -0.94
N TRP A 19 -5.24 9.32 -0.57
CA TRP A 19 -5.57 9.58 0.82
C TRP A 19 -6.30 8.41 1.49
N ILE A 20 -7.19 7.72 0.78
CA ILE A 20 -7.83 6.50 1.30
C ILE A 20 -6.78 5.43 1.57
N THR A 21 -5.86 5.17 0.62
CA THR A 21 -4.77 4.21 0.84
C THR A 21 -3.93 4.58 2.05
N PHE A 22 -3.57 5.86 2.20
CA PHE A 22 -2.79 6.35 3.32
C PHE A 22 -3.48 6.12 4.67
N VAL A 23 -4.76 6.51 4.79
CA VAL A 23 -5.54 6.34 6.02
C VAL A 23 -5.70 4.86 6.40
N ILE A 24 -5.99 4.01 5.41
CA ILE A 24 -6.13 2.57 5.66
C ILE A 24 -4.78 1.99 6.12
N LEU A 25 -3.66 2.32 5.47
CA LEU A 25 -2.35 1.79 5.85
C LEU A 25 -1.90 2.23 7.24
N ILE A 26 -2.17 3.49 7.63
CA ILE A 26 -1.88 3.98 9.00
C ILE A 26 -2.62 3.17 10.07
N ALA A 27 -3.83 2.69 9.78
CA ALA A 27 -4.58 1.84 10.71
C ALA A 27 -4.16 0.37 10.61
N GLN A 28 -3.97 -0.13 9.38
CA GLN A 28 -3.75 -1.55 9.09
C GLN A 28 -2.37 -2.06 9.56
N ILE A 29 -1.33 -1.23 9.47
CA ILE A 29 0.02 -1.61 9.90
C ILE A 29 0.09 -1.84 11.43
N PRO A 30 -0.32 -0.89 12.29
CA PRO A 30 -0.37 -1.13 13.74
C PRO A 30 -1.33 -2.26 14.11
N PHE A 31 -2.44 -2.41 13.40
CA PHE A 31 -3.38 -3.51 13.61
C PHE A 31 -2.72 -4.87 13.36
N GLY A 32 -1.90 -5.01 12.31
CA GLY A 32 -1.12 -6.22 12.06
C GLY A 32 -0.16 -6.55 13.21
N PHE A 33 0.57 -5.57 13.73
CA PHE A 33 1.45 -5.77 14.90
C PHE A 33 0.66 -6.15 16.16
N TYR A 34 -0.49 -5.56 16.38
CA TYR A 34 -1.37 -5.92 17.49
C TYR A 34 -1.80 -7.39 17.41
N LEU A 35 -2.17 -7.88 16.21
CA LEU A 35 -2.56 -9.29 16.01
C LEU A 35 -1.44 -10.27 16.35
N VAL A 36 -0.19 -9.94 16.05
CA VAL A 36 0.97 -10.81 16.39
C VAL A 36 1.12 -10.98 17.88
N GLY A 37 0.80 -9.95 18.68
CA GLY A 37 0.87 -10.00 20.14
C GLY A 37 -0.30 -10.68 20.85
N LEU A 38 -1.37 -11.07 20.12
CA LEU A 38 -2.54 -11.73 20.72
C LEU A 38 -2.32 -13.22 20.88
N GLU A 39 -2.77 -13.77 22.02
CA GLU A 39 -2.89 -15.21 22.20
C GLU A 39 -3.95 -15.80 21.25
N PHE A 40 -3.78 -17.08 20.91
CA PHE A 40 -4.74 -17.78 20.03
C PHE A 40 -6.11 -17.89 20.72
N SER A 41 -7.15 -17.37 20.08
CA SER A 41 -8.53 -17.34 20.57
C SER A 41 -9.50 -17.06 19.41
N ASP A 42 -10.79 -17.33 19.61
CA ASP A 42 -11.83 -16.99 18.62
C ASP A 42 -11.80 -15.50 18.26
N ARG A 43 -11.59 -14.64 19.25
CA ARG A 43 -11.46 -13.20 19.04
C ARG A 43 -10.27 -12.87 18.11
N ARG A 44 -9.14 -13.54 18.27
CA ARG A 44 -7.99 -13.35 17.38
C ARG A 44 -8.34 -13.77 15.95
N ILE A 45 -9.03 -14.88 15.76
CA ILE A 45 -9.47 -15.36 14.44
C ILE A 45 -10.37 -14.31 13.77
N ASP A 46 -11.34 -13.77 14.50
CA ASP A 46 -12.24 -12.72 13.96
C ASP A 46 -11.48 -11.46 13.55
N LEU A 47 -10.52 -11.02 14.37
CA LEU A 47 -9.68 -9.86 14.06
C LEU A 47 -8.74 -10.12 12.87
N GLU A 48 -8.19 -11.33 12.74
CA GLU A 48 -7.41 -11.72 11.56
C GLU A 48 -8.26 -11.68 10.29
N ASN A 49 -9.51 -12.13 10.34
CA ASN A 49 -10.44 -12.07 9.22
C ASN A 49 -10.72 -10.61 8.78
N ILE A 50 -10.88 -9.70 9.76
CA ILE A 50 -11.01 -8.26 9.47
C ILE A 50 -9.72 -7.72 8.82
N HIS A 51 -8.54 -8.07 9.35
CA HIS A 51 -7.26 -7.67 8.79
C HIS A 51 -7.11 -8.13 7.33
N ILE A 52 -7.48 -9.37 7.05
CA ILE A 52 -7.43 -9.95 5.70
C ILE A 52 -8.38 -9.20 4.75
N LEU A 53 -9.63 -8.95 5.17
CA LEU A 53 -10.61 -8.24 4.35
C LEU A 53 -10.13 -6.82 4.00
N ILE A 54 -9.58 -6.10 4.97
CA ILE A 54 -8.99 -4.78 4.75
C ILE A 54 -7.77 -4.90 3.81
N GLY A 55 -6.92 -5.93 3.99
CA GLY A 55 -5.76 -6.19 3.11
C GLY A 55 -6.16 -6.44 1.65
N ILE A 56 -7.21 -7.23 1.42
CA ILE A 56 -7.79 -7.47 0.08
C ILE A 56 -8.35 -6.16 -0.50
N THR A 57 -8.99 -5.33 0.33
CA THR A 57 -9.49 -4.02 -0.10
C THR A 57 -8.34 -3.09 -0.51
N VAL A 58 -7.24 -3.06 0.26
CA VAL A 58 -6.01 -2.31 -0.09
C VAL A 58 -5.43 -2.80 -1.41
N PHE A 59 -5.40 -4.12 -1.65
CA PHE A 59 -4.95 -4.68 -2.92
C PHE A 59 -5.76 -4.10 -4.10
N TYR A 60 -7.09 -4.12 -4.03
CA TYR A 60 -7.94 -3.59 -5.10
C TYR A 60 -7.78 -2.08 -5.29
N ILE A 61 -7.76 -1.31 -4.21
CA ILE A 61 -7.56 0.14 -4.29
C ILE A 61 -6.21 0.47 -4.93
N THR A 62 -5.14 -0.25 -4.56
CA THR A 62 -3.80 -0.06 -5.12
C THR A 62 -3.75 -0.46 -6.58
N LEU A 63 -4.43 -1.54 -6.97
CA LEU A 63 -4.55 -1.97 -8.36
C LEU A 63 -5.27 -0.91 -9.21
N PHE A 64 -6.43 -0.41 -8.75
CA PHE A 64 -7.16 0.67 -9.42
C PHE A 64 -6.32 1.95 -9.54
N ARG A 65 -5.59 2.30 -8.46
CA ARG A 65 -4.69 3.44 -8.48
C ARG A 65 -3.57 3.28 -9.49
N LEU A 66 -2.99 2.08 -9.62
CA LEU A 66 -1.96 1.79 -10.61
C LEU A 66 -2.51 1.88 -12.04
N ILE A 67 -3.68 1.27 -12.29
CA ILE A 67 -4.37 1.35 -13.58
C ILE A 67 -4.69 2.81 -13.92
N TRP A 68 -5.26 3.57 -12.97
CA TRP A 68 -5.55 4.99 -13.15
C TRP A 68 -4.32 5.80 -13.53
N LYS A 69 -3.18 5.50 -12.90
CA LYS A 69 -1.89 6.14 -13.21
C LYS A 69 -1.42 5.90 -14.65
N PHE A 70 -1.71 4.73 -15.23
CA PHE A 70 -1.35 4.45 -16.64
C PHE A 70 -2.21 5.21 -17.64
N PHE A 71 -3.46 5.48 -17.29
CA PHE A 71 -4.39 6.20 -18.16
C PHE A 71 -4.38 7.72 -17.97
N ASN A 72 -3.58 8.23 -17.04
CA ASN A 72 -3.52 9.66 -16.73
C ASN A 72 -2.08 10.18 -16.73
N SER A 73 -1.89 11.39 -17.26
CA SER A 73 -0.61 12.08 -17.17
C SER A 73 -0.29 12.45 -15.72
N SER A 74 0.98 12.42 -15.35
CA SER A 74 1.41 12.96 -14.05
C SER A 74 1.64 14.47 -14.18
N PRO A 75 1.28 15.26 -13.15
CA PRO A 75 1.61 16.68 -13.14
C PRO A 75 3.11 16.92 -13.32
N THR A 76 3.45 17.99 -14.02
CA THR A 76 4.86 18.35 -14.28
C THR A 76 5.59 18.55 -12.96
N VAL A 77 6.75 17.92 -12.83
CA VAL A 77 7.66 18.17 -11.70
C VAL A 77 8.29 19.53 -11.91
N GLY A 78 8.29 20.38 -10.87
CA GLY A 78 9.01 21.64 -10.90
C GLY A 78 10.53 21.46 -11.06
N ASN A 79 11.29 22.53 -10.98
CA ASN A 79 12.75 22.47 -11.06
C ASN A 79 13.32 21.50 -10.03
N SER A 80 14.20 20.61 -10.44
CA SER A 80 14.92 19.74 -9.53
C SER A 80 16.04 20.53 -8.83
N PHE A 81 16.17 20.35 -7.52
CA PHE A 81 17.19 21.04 -6.72
C PHE A 81 18.57 20.36 -6.83
N PHE A 82 18.60 19.09 -7.20
CA PHE A 82 19.83 18.33 -7.43
C PHE A 82 19.65 17.24 -8.51
N LYS A 83 20.78 16.84 -9.13
CA LYS A 83 20.77 15.74 -10.11
C LYS A 83 20.29 14.44 -9.46
N GLY A 84 19.34 13.75 -10.11
CA GLY A 84 18.82 12.46 -9.62
C GLY A 84 17.59 12.56 -8.72
N GLN A 85 17.18 13.73 -8.25
CA GLN A 85 15.98 13.89 -7.41
C GLN A 85 14.74 13.23 -8.01
N ILE A 86 14.49 13.46 -9.30
CA ILE A 86 13.33 12.87 -10.00
C ILE A 86 13.43 11.35 -10.06
N LEU A 87 14.64 10.81 -10.25
CA LEU A 87 14.87 9.36 -10.28
C LEU A 87 14.59 8.74 -8.89
N ILE A 88 15.11 9.36 -7.82
CA ILE A 88 14.87 8.90 -6.44
C ILE A 88 13.36 8.93 -6.12
N ALA A 89 12.66 10.00 -6.48
CA ALA A 89 11.22 10.10 -6.28
C ALA A 89 10.45 9.01 -7.04
N LYS A 90 10.81 8.76 -8.31
CA LYS A 90 10.20 7.69 -9.11
C LYS A 90 10.51 6.31 -8.54
N ALA A 91 11.74 6.06 -8.09
CA ALA A 91 12.14 4.81 -7.45
C ALA A 91 11.37 4.57 -6.15
N ASN A 92 11.27 5.59 -5.28
CA ASN A 92 10.49 5.47 -4.05
C ASN A 92 9.02 5.13 -4.33
N HIS A 93 8.38 5.81 -5.27
CA HIS A 93 7.01 5.47 -5.66
C HIS A 93 6.89 4.05 -6.23
N PHE A 94 7.83 3.60 -7.04
CA PHE A 94 7.86 2.23 -7.56
C PHE A 94 7.94 1.21 -6.41
N PHE A 95 8.87 1.39 -5.48
CA PHE A 95 9.03 0.50 -4.34
C PHE A 95 7.85 0.54 -3.37
N LEU A 96 7.17 1.69 -3.19
CA LEU A 96 5.93 1.77 -2.43
C LEU A 96 4.83 0.88 -3.04
N TYR A 97 4.60 0.96 -4.35
CA TYR A 97 3.63 0.08 -5.03
C TYR A 97 4.05 -1.38 -4.90
N LEU A 98 5.31 -1.70 -5.19
CA LEU A 98 5.84 -3.05 -5.10
C LEU A 98 5.65 -3.63 -3.69
N SER A 99 5.98 -2.87 -2.63
CA SER A 99 5.82 -3.31 -1.24
C SER A 99 4.36 -3.55 -0.88
N ILE A 100 3.42 -2.67 -1.28
CA ILE A 100 2.00 -2.86 -0.99
C ILE A 100 1.48 -4.13 -1.68
N PHE A 101 1.83 -4.37 -2.95
CA PHE A 101 1.45 -5.62 -3.63
C PHE A 101 2.08 -6.84 -2.98
N THR A 102 3.36 -6.78 -2.63
CA THR A 102 4.05 -7.89 -1.95
C THR A 102 3.39 -8.23 -0.62
N ILE A 103 3.07 -7.24 0.21
CA ILE A 103 2.41 -7.45 1.50
C ILE A 103 1.01 -8.07 1.29
N THR A 104 0.20 -7.50 0.43
CA THR A 104 -1.17 -7.96 0.24
C THR A 104 -1.22 -9.36 -0.37
N ILE A 105 -0.40 -9.63 -1.39
CA ILE A 105 -0.33 -10.95 -2.04
C ILE A 105 0.24 -12.00 -1.09
N SER A 106 1.32 -11.71 -0.37
CA SER A 106 1.91 -12.67 0.58
C SER A 106 0.96 -13.01 1.73
N GLY A 107 0.22 -12.03 2.27
CA GLY A 107 -0.79 -12.28 3.29
C GLY A 107 -1.94 -13.16 2.79
N ILE A 108 -2.42 -12.92 1.56
CA ILE A 108 -3.41 -13.77 0.89
C ILE A 108 -2.87 -15.18 0.70
N LEU A 109 -1.67 -15.34 0.13
CA LEU A 109 -1.07 -16.64 -0.14
C LEU A 109 -0.80 -17.43 1.14
N LYS A 110 -0.32 -16.77 2.22
CA LYS A 110 -0.20 -17.40 3.54
C LYS A 110 -1.48 -18.12 3.93
N LYS A 111 -2.61 -17.43 3.90
CA LYS A 111 -3.91 -18.00 4.33
C LYS A 111 -4.42 -19.07 3.38
N LEU A 112 -4.26 -18.90 2.07
CA LEU A 112 -4.63 -19.92 1.09
C LEU A 112 -3.82 -21.21 1.28
N TYR A 113 -2.51 -21.12 1.58
CA TYR A 113 -1.67 -22.27 1.88
C TYR A 113 -1.90 -22.88 3.27
N MET A 114 -2.57 -22.16 4.17
CA MET A 114 -3.12 -22.75 5.41
C MET A 114 -4.42 -23.56 5.18
N GLY A 115 -4.90 -23.65 3.94
CA GLY A 115 -6.15 -24.35 3.58
C GLY A 115 -7.42 -23.52 3.84
N GLU A 116 -7.28 -22.22 4.15
CA GLU A 116 -8.43 -21.36 4.40
C GLU A 116 -9.09 -20.88 3.10
N LYS A 117 -10.43 -20.76 3.11
CA LYS A 117 -11.20 -20.15 2.03
C LYS A 117 -11.36 -18.65 2.30
N LEU A 118 -10.78 -17.82 1.45
CA LEU A 118 -10.84 -16.37 1.57
C LEU A 118 -12.02 -15.78 0.77
N ASN A 119 -12.60 -14.71 1.33
CA ASN A 119 -13.60 -13.91 0.66
C ASN A 119 -12.92 -12.74 -0.06
N PHE A 120 -12.88 -12.78 -1.39
CA PHE A 120 -12.29 -11.76 -2.25
C PHE A 120 -13.29 -10.62 -2.60
N ILE A 121 -14.31 -10.38 -1.78
CA ILE A 121 -15.41 -9.42 -2.00
C ILE A 121 -16.40 -9.90 -3.07
N PHE A 122 -15.92 -10.29 -4.24
CA PHE A 122 -16.75 -10.70 -5.38
C PHE A 122 -16.93 -12.23 -5.48
N PHE A 123 -16.03 -13.01 -4.89
CA PHE A 123 -16.02 -14.46 -4.92
C PHE A 123 -15.26 -15.02 -3.72
N LYS A 124 -15.47 -16.31 -3.44
CA LYS A 124 -14.69 -17.05 -2.44
C LYS A 124 -13.76 -18.02 -3.15
N TYR A 125 -12.52 -18.10 -2.68
CA TYR A 125 -11.52 -19.01 -3.23
C TYR A 125 -10.65 -19.59 -2.12
N GLY A 126 -10.16 -20.82 -2.32
CA GLY A 126 -9.20 -21.50 -1.44
C GLY A 126 -8.49 -22.61 -2.20
N PHE A 127 -7.32 -23.00 -1.76
CA PHE A 127 -6.61 -24.14 -2.33
C PHE A 127 -7.22 -25.46 -1.84
N ASN A 128 -7.16 -26.49 -2.68
CA ASN A 128 -7.68 -27.83 -2.32
C ASN A 128 -6.77 -28.59 -1.36
N LYS A 129 -5.52 -28.17 -1.20
CA LYS A 129 -4.50 -28.75 -0.31
C LYS A 129 -3.76 -27.65 0.43
N ASP A 130 -3.52 -27.87 1.71
CA ASP A 130 -2.66 -27.05 2.53
C ASP A 130 -1.16 -27.32 2.23
N ASN A 131 -0.34 -26.32 2.53
CA ASN A 131 1.12 -26.42 2.53
C ASN A 131 1.68 -25.44 3.55
N PHE A 132 1.86 -25.89 4.77
CA PHE A 132 2.32 -25.06 5.88
C PHE A 132 3.72 -24.49 5.67
N VAL A 133 4.62 -25.19 4.94
CA VAL A 133 5.96 -24.68 4.63
C VAL A 133 5.87 -23.43 3.75
N LEU A 134 5.00 -23.45 2.74
CA LEU A 134 4.77 -22.26 1.91
C LEU A 134 4.01 -21.18 2.69
N ALA A 135 3.07 -21.55 3.56
CA ALA A 135 2.37 -20.59 4.41
C ALA A 135 3.34 -19.80 5.29
N ASP A 136 4.30 -20.48 5.92
CA ASP A 136 5.34 -19.86 6.75
C ASP A 136 6.28 -18.99 5.90
N ALA A 137 6.71 -19.46 4.74
CA ALA A 137 7.53 -18.66 3.84
C ALA A 137 6.83 -17.35 3.41
N PHE A 138 5.54 -17.41 3.08
CA PHE A 138 4.77 -16.20 2.75
C PHE A 138 4.49 -15.31 3.96
N TYR A 139 4.40 -15.86 5.16
CA TYR A 139 4.34 -15.09 6.39
C TYR A 139 5.62 -14.26 6.58
N GLU A 140 6.80 -14.87 6.42
CA GLU A 140 8.08 -14.15 6.50
C GLU A 140 8.17 -13.03 5.45
N VAL A 141 7.79 -13.32 4.20
CA VAL A 141 7.73 -12.30 3.14
C VAL A 141 6.81 -11.15 3.54
N HIS A 142 5.64 -11.45 4.12
CA HIS A 142 4.69 -10.44 4.59
C HIS A 142 5.30 -9.52 5.65
N ILE A 143 6.00 -10.09 6.62
CA ILE A 143 6.64 -9.34 7.71
C ILE A 143 7.78 -8.46 7.19
N TYR A 144 8.71 -9.01 6.40
CA TYR A 144 9.83 -8.22 5.86
C TYR A 144 9.38 -7.12 4.91
N ALA A 145 8.39 -7.40 4.05
CA ALA A 145 7.81 -6.40 3.18
C ALA A 145 7.10 -5.28 3.96
N ASN A 146 6.52 -5.59 5.14
CA ASN A 146 5.91 -4.59 6.00
C ASN A 146 6.97 -3.63 6.59
N TYR A 147 8.11 -4.13 7.08
CA TYR A 147 9.21 -3.26 7.53
C TYR A 147 9.76 -2.40 6.40
N LEU A 148 9.89 -2.95 5.19
CA LEU A 148 10.30 -2.19 4.02
C LEU A 148 9.28 -1.09 3.70
N LEU A 149 7.99 -1.39 3.73
CA LEU A 149 6.93 -0.41 3.49
C LEU A 149 6.97 0.73 4.50
N ILE A 150 7.11 0.43 5.79
CA ILE A 150 7.21 1.45 6.86
C ILE A 150 8.39 2.38 6.57
N THR A 151 9.54 1.83 6.21
CA THR A 151 10.75 2.62 5.88
C THR A 151 10.50 3.52 4.67
N LEU A 152 9.92 2.98 3.60
CA LEU A 152 9.63 3.74 2.38
C LEU A 152 8.59 4.84 2.60
N VAL A 153 7.57 4.59 3.41
CA VAL A 153 6.56 5.58 3.80
C VAL A 153 7.19 6.68 4.64
N ALA A 154 8.04 6.35 5.61
CA ALA A 154 8.77 7.34 6.40
C ALA A 154 9.66 8.24 5.51
N LEU A 155 10.40 7.66 4.57
CA LEU A 155 11.21 8.40 3.60
C LEU A 155 10.34 9.27 2.69
N HIS A 156 9.17 8.76 2.26
CA HIS A 156 8.23 9.51 1.43
C HIS A 156 7.69 10.74 2.17
N ILE A 157 7.26 10.57 3.42
CA ILE A 157 6.75 11.67 4.25
C ILE A 157 7.88 12.68 4.53
N LEU A 158 9.07 12.19 4.89
CA LEU A 158 10.22 13.04 5.14
C LEU A 158 10.58 13.89 3.90
N ALA A 159 10.59 13.28 2.72
CA ALA A 159 10.81 14.00 1.47
C ALA A 159 9.76 15.10 1.26
N VAL A 160 8.48 14.84 1.50
CA VAL A 160 7.41 15.84 1.38
C VAL A 160 7.62 16.99 2.38
N ILE A 161 8.01 16.69 3.63
CA ILE A 161 8.31 17.70 4.66
C ILE A 161 9.49 18.58 4.24
N VAL A 162 10.58 17.95 3.78
CA VAL A 162 11.77 18.68 3.29
C VAL A 162 11.42 19.60 2.12
N HIS A 163 10.64 19.10 1.17
CA HIS A 163 10.17 19.91 0.04
C HIS A 163 9.29 21.07 0.49
N HIS A 164 8.41 20.85 1.44
CA HIS A 164 7.49 21.88 1.93
C HIS A 164 8.18 22.96 2.75
N ILE A 165 9.09 22.58 3.66
CA ILE A 165 9.71 23.50 4.63
C ILE A 165 10.95 24.16 4.03
N PHE A 166 11.88 23.39 3.47
CA PHE A 166 13.19 23.90 3.03
C PHE A 166 13.15 24.40 1.60
N PHE A 167 12.56 23.66 0.68
CA PHE A 167 12.49 24.06 -0.72
C PHE A 167 11.29 24.95 -1.04
N LYS A 168 10.30 25.02 -0.13
CA LYS A 168 9.09 25.85 -0.26
C LYS A 168 8.36 25.64 -1.59
N ASP A 169 8.46 24.44 -2.15
CA ASP A 169 7.77 24.08 -3.38
C ASP A 169 6.30 23.69 -3.14
N LYS A 170 5.55 23.54 -4.23
CA LYS A 170 4.11 23.28 -4.16
C LYS A 170 3.75 21.80 -4.36
N ILE A 171 4.69 20.86 -4.12
CA ILE A 171 4.46 19.42 -4.38
C ILE A 171 3.26 18.92 -3.57
N LEU A 172 3.21 19.22 -2.28
CA LEU A 172 2.11 18.83 -1.40
C LEU A 172 0.75 19.37 -1.90
N LYS A 173 0.71 20.64 -2.37
CA LYS A 173 -0.52 21.25 -2.88
C LYS A 173 -1.09 20.57 -4.12
N LYS A 174 -0.29 19.80 -4.87
CA LYS A 174 -0.76 19.10 -6.06
C LYS A 174 -1.59 17.87 -5.75
N ILE A 175 -1.43 17.29 -4.53
CA ILE A 175 -2.12 16.09 -4.07
C ILE A 175 -3.15 16.38 -2.96
N LEU A 176 -3.19 17.58 -2.41
CA LEU A 176 -4.24 18.11 -1.56
C LEU A 176 -5.47 18.64 -2.40
#